data_ac68a9f8de90a0fc1160a6b7eb62f7fa
#
_entry.id   ac68a9f8de90a0fc1160a6b7eb62f7fa
#
_cell.length_a   1.000
_cell.length_b   1.000
_cell.length_c   1.000
_cell.angle_alpha   90.00
_cell.angle_beta   90.00
_cell.angle_gamma   90.00
#
_symmetry.space_group_name_H-M   'P 1'
#
loop_
_entity.id
_entity.type
_entity.pdbx_description
1 polymer ?
#
loop_
_entity_poly.entity_id
_entity_poly.type
_entity_poly.pdbx_seq_one_letter_code
_entity_poly.pdbx_strand_id
1 'polypeptide(L)'
;MALNAGSLAADLANRRELAPFWLVTGSEDLLMLESADLLRRRARELGYTDRQVLELSASADWSQLPDAAASIGMFDDKKFLEVRLPSGRPGIKGNKALPEFVERPVDGVVTLFTMPRPDWQGQKAAWWQALVKAATVVECDPVERAQLPQWLAGRMRANGQTAARDVLEAFADLVEGNLLAAKQEVGK
;
A
#
# COMPACT_ATOMS: atom_id res chain seq x y z
N MET A 1 -6.99 3.49 -11.53
CA MET A 1 -8.20 3.25 -10.68
C MET A 1 -7.74 3.38 -9.23
N ALA A 2 -8.40 4.20 -8.44
CA ALA A 2 -8.06 4.36 -7.04
C ALA A 2 -9.00 3.51 -6.16
N LEU A 3 -8.42 2.78 -5.23
CA LEU A 3 -9.10 1.99 -4.20
C LEU A 3 -8.88 2.67 -2.85
N ASN A 4 -9.79 2.54 -1.92
CA ASN A 4 -9.50 2.84 -0.53
C ASN A 4 -9.04 1.58 0.22
N ALA A 5 -8.37 1.77 1.36
CA ALA A 5 -7.88 0.64 2.15
C ALA A 5 -9.00 -0.34 2.56
N GLY A 6 -10.23 0.15 2.78
CA GLY A 6 -11.37 -0.68 3.18
C GLY A 6 -11.91 -1.59 2.07
N SER A 7 -11.74 -1.23 0.81
CA SER A 7 -12.21 -2.02 -0.34
C SER A 7 -11.14 -2.97 -0.91
N LEU A 8 -9.89 -2.84 -0.48
CA LEU A 8 -8.76 -3.58 -1.05
C LEU A 8 -8.91 -5.10 -0.90
N ALA A 9 -9.31 -5.57 0.28
CA ALA A 9 -9.44 -7.02 0.54
C ALA A 9 -10.46 -7.68 -0.42
N ALA A 10 -11.61 -7.05 -0.63
CA ALA A 10 -12.63 -7.55 -1.54
C ALA A 10 -12.17 -7.49 -3.00
N ASP A 11 -11.48 -6.42 -3.40
CA ASP A 11 -10.91 -6.29 -4.73
C ASP A 11 -9.89 -7.40 -5.01
N LEU A 12 -8.95 -7.62 -4.08
CA LEU A 12 -7.92 -8.66 -4.23
C LEU A 12 -8.49 -10.08 -4.28
N ALA A 13 -9.55 -10.37 -3.51
CA ALA A 13 -10.18 -11.69 -3.51
C ALA A 13 -10.77 -12.06 -4.88
N ASN A 14 -11.22 -11.07 -5.64
CA ASN A 14 -11.80 -11.26 -6.97
C ASN A 14 -10.76 -11.28 -8.10
N ARG A 15 -9.50 -10.92 -7.82
CA ARG A 15 -8.45 -10.89 -8.85
C ARG A 15 -7.78 -12.25 -8.99
N ARG A 16 -7.69 -12.75 -10.20
CA ARG A 16 -6.90 -13.94 -10.57
C ARG A 16 -5.43 -13.60 -10.83
N GLU A 17 -5.16 -12.34 -11.16
CA GLU A 17 -3.84 -11.79 -11.44
C GLU A 17 -3.70 -10.41 -10.78
N LEU A 18 -2.48 -10.07 -10.40
CA LEU A 18 -2.17 -8.72 -9.91
C LEU A 18 -1.73 -7.83 -11.07
N ALA A 19 -2.14 -6.57 -11.01
CA ALA A 19 -1.58 -5.54 -11.88
C ALA A 19 -0.05 -5.44 -11.66
N PRO A 20 0.72 -5.04 -12.68
CA PRO A 20 2.18 -4.97 -12.56
C PRO A 20 2.65 -3.96 -11.52
N PHE A 21 1.91 -2.88 -11.31
CA PHE A 21 2.28 -1.82 -10.37
C PHE A 21 1.14 -1.52 -9.40
N TRP A 22 1.50 -1.40 -8.14
CA TRP A 22 0.64 -0.99 -7.03
C TRP A 22 1.29 0.16 -6.28
N LEU A 23 0.48 1.10 -5.84
CA LEU A 23 0.91 2.23 -5.01
C LEU A 23 0.03 2.30 -3.77
N VAL A 24 0.60 2.02 -2.61
CA VAL A 24 -0.03 2.25 -1.31
C VAL A 24 0.48 3.59 -0.78
N THR A 25 -0.43 4.53 -0.60
CA THR A 25 -0.09 5.90 -0.22
C THR A 25 -1.17 6.51 0.66
N GLY A 26 -0.81 7.50 1.44
CA GLY A 26 -1.71 8.21 2.35
C GLY A 26 -0.99 8.73 3.57
N SER A 27 -1.74 9.04 4.60
CA SER A 27 -1.24 9.56 5.88
C SER A 27 -1.60 8.69 7.09
N GLU A 28 -2.31 7.58 6.88
CA GLU A 28 -2.68 6.66 7.95
C GLU A 28 -1.78 5.41 7.91
N ASP A 29 -0.79 5.38 8.80
CA ASP A 29 0.25 4.36 8.81
C ASP A 29 -0.28 2.94 9.01
N LEU A 30 -1.27 2.76 9.88
CA LEU A 30 -1.87 1.44 10.10
C LEU A 30 -2.51 0.89 8.84
N LEU A 31 -3.28 1.71 8.12
CA LEU A 31 -3.94 1.31 6.90
C LEU A 31 -2.94 1.05 5.77
N MET A 32 -1.86 1.82 5.70
CA MET A 32 -0.76 1.57 4.75
C MET A 32 -0.09 0.23 5.01
N LEU A 33 0.24 -0.06 6.28
CA LEU A 33 0.86 -1.32 6.67
C LEU A 33 -0.04 -2.53 6.34
N GLU A 34 -1.31 -2.46 6.72
CA GLU A 34 -2.27 -3.54 6.48
C GLU A 34 -2.56 -3.75 4.99
N SER A 35 -2.64 -2.66 4.20
CA SER A 35 -2.80 -2.74 2.75
C SER A 35 -1.60 -3.43 2.08
N ALA A 36 -0.40 -3.09 2.51
CA ALA A 36 0.81 -3.76 2.03
C ALA A 36 0.83 -5.26 2.42
N ASP A 37 0.40 -5.60 3.63
CA ASP A 37 0.31 -7.00 4.08
C ASP A 37 -0.73 -7.80 3.28
N LEU A 38 -1.86 -7.22 2.94
CA LEU A 38 -2.86 -7.84 2.08
C LEU A 38 -2.30 -8.13 0.68
N LEU A 39 -1.61 -7.17 0.08
CA LEU A 39 -0.96 -7.33 -1.23
C LEU A 39 0.12 -8.41 -1.19
N ARG A 40 0.97 -8.44 -0.18
CA ARG A 40 2.01 -9.49 0.00
C ARG A 40 1.39 -10.87 0.10
N ARG A 41 0.34 -11.02 0.90
CA ARG A 41 -0.37 -12.29 1.07
C ARG A 41 -0.96 -12.74 -0.26
N ARG A 42 -1.68 -11.85 -0.95
CA ARG A 42 -2.29 -12.19 -2.24
C ARG A 42 -1.24 -12.52 -3.31
N ALA A 43 -0.16 -11.78 -3.37
CA ALA A 43 0.95 -12.08 -4.28
C ALA A 43 1.51 -13.49 -4.04
N ARG A 44 1.74 -13.86 -2.77
CA ARG A 44 2.20 -15.21 -2.42
C ARG A 44 1.21 -16.31 -2.84
N GLU A 45 -0.08 -16.10 -2.60
CA GLU A 45 -1.14 -17.03 -3.02
C GLU A 45 -1.18 -17.22 -4.54
N LEU A 46 -0.82 -16.20 -5.30
CA LEU A 46 -0.76 -16.23 -6.77
C LEU A 46 0.60 -16.69 -7.33
N GLY A 47 1.51 -17.13 -6.46
CA GLY A 47 2.79 -17.72 -6.85
C GLY A 47 3.97 -16.74 -6.97
N TYR A 48 3.82 -15.49 -6.55
CA TYR A 48 4.93 -14.54 -6.45
C TYR A 48 5.74 -14.79 -5.17
N THR A 49 6.62 -15.80 -5.21
CA THR A 49 7.35 -16.31 -4.03
C THR A 49 8.71 -15.67 -3.86
N ASP A 50 9.35 -15.22 -4.93
CA ASP A 50 10.57 -14.41 -4.84
C ASP A 50 10.20 -12.98 -4.40
N ARG A 51 10.56 -12.64 -3.16
CA ARG A 51 10.28 -11.31 -2.58
C ARG A 51 11.57 -10.56 -2.34
N GLN A 52 11.66 -9.36 -2.91
CA GLN A 52 12.74 -8.43 -2.65
C GLN A 52 12.19 -7.08 -2.16
N VAL A 53 12.87 -6.48 -1.20
CA VAL A 53 12.53 -5.17 -0.65
C VAL A 53 13.67 -4.19 -0.94
N LEU A 54 13.34 -3.06 -1.55
CA LEU A 54 14.23 -1.91 -1.74
C LEU A 54 13.69 -0.74 -0.92
N GLU A 55 14.55 -0.16 -0.10
CA GLU A 55 14.27 1.12 0.54
C GLU A 55 15.10 2.18 -0.17
N LEU A 56 14.44 3.10 -0.85
CA LEU A 56 15.07 4.13 -1.66
C LEU A 56 14.87 5.51 -1.04
N SER A 57 15.93 6.31 -1.09
CA SER A 57 15.94 7.70 -0.69
C SER A 57 16.34 8.59 -1.86
N ALA A 58 16.31 9.90 -1.68
CA ALA A 58 16.75 10.85 -2.69
C ALA A 58 18.23 10.66 -3.10
N SER A 59 19.07 10.16 -2.19
CA SER A 59 20.50 9.89 -2.40
C SER A 59 20.81 8.44 -2.79
N ALA A 60 19.80 7.58 -2.88
CA ALA A 60 20.00 6.17 -3.21
C ALA A 60 20.50 5.96 -4.65
N ASP A 61 21.06 4.80 -4.90
CA ASP A 61 21.32 4.34 -6.24
C ASP A 61 20.03 3.77 -6.86
N TRP A 62 19.42 4.55 -7.72
CA TRP A 62 18.15 4.20 -8.36
C TRP A 62 18.29 3.15 -9.47
N SER A 63 19.52 2.79 -9.88
CA SER A 63 19.74 1.67 -10.80
C SER A 63 19.33 0.33 -10.20
N GLN A 64 19.31 0.24 -8.87
CA GLN A 64 18.82 -0.95 -8.15
C GLN A 64 17.38 -1.32 -8.52
N LEU A 65 16.55 -0.36 -8.91
CA LEU A 65 15.14 -0.61 -9.21
C LEU A 65 14.95 -1.46 -10.48
N PRO A 66 15.45 -1.06 -11.66
CA PRO A 66 15.39 -1.92 -12.85
C PRO A 66 16.21 -3.21 -12.69
N ASP A 67 17.36 -3.18 -12.01
CA ASP A 67 18.19 -4.35 -11.78
C ASP A 67 17.44 -5.42 -10.95
N ALA A 68 16.75 -5.00 -9.89
CA ALA A 68 15.93 -5.89 -9.07
C ALA A 68 14.76 -6.50 -9.85
N ALA A 69 14.12 -5.74 -10.72
CA ALA A 69 13.02 -6.23 -11.56
C ALA A 69 13.52 -7.21 -12.64
N ALA A 70 14.73 -7.02 -13.16
CA ALA A 70 15.34 -7.90 -14.16
C ALA A 70 15.90 -9.19 -13.54
N SER A 71 16.23 -9.20 -12.25
CA SER A 71 16.79 -10.34 -11.53
C SER A 71 15.68 -11.26 -11.02
N ILE A 72 15.19 -12.15 -11.88
CA ILE A 72 14.29 -13.23 -11.49
C ILE A 72 15.14 -14.45 -11.10
N GLY A 73 14.82 -15.09 -9.97
CA GLY A 73 15.53 -16.29 -9.52
C GLY A 73 15.44 -17.43 -10.53
N MET A 74 16.46 -18.30 -10.56
CA MET A 74 16.54 -19.39 -11.56
C MET A 74 15.38 -20.39 -11.50
N PHE A 75 14.58 -20.38 -10.45
CA PHE A 75 13.49 -21.32 -10.21
C PHE A 75 12.12 -20.66 -10.04
N ASP A 76 12.06 -19.32 -9.99
CA ASP A 76 10.84 -18.56 -9.77
C ASP A 76 10.55 -17.67 -10.97
N ASP A 77 9.47 -17.99 -11.68
CA ASP A 77 8.99 -17.18 -12.81
C ASP A 77 8.25 -15.91 -12.35
N LYS A 78 8.05 -15.73 -11.03
CA LYS A 78 7.22 -14.65 -10.46
C LYS A 78 7.89 -14.00 -9.25
N LYS A 79 8.08 -12.69 -9.36
CA LYS A 79 8.72 -11.85 -8.33
C LYS A 79 7.78 -10.78 -7.79
N PHE A 80 7.80 -10.60 -6.47
CA PHE A 80 7.16 -9.50 -5.76
C PHE A 80 8.21 -8.51 -5.26
N LEU A 81 8.29 -7.36 -5.92
CA LEU A 81 9.24 -6.30 -5.59
C LEU A 81 8.55 -5.23 -4.75
N GLU A 82 9.03 -4.99 -3.53
CA GLU A 82 8.58 -3.88 -2.70
C GLU A 82 9.57 -2.72 -2.79
N VAL A 83 9.07 -1.56 -3.10
CA VAL A 83 9.83 -0.31 -3.16
C VAL A 83 9.28 0.64 -2.11
N ARG A 84 10.05 0.89 -1.07
CA ARG A 84 9.70 1.79 0.02
C ARG A 84 10.42 3.12 -0.17
N LEU A 85 9.65 4.19 -0.14
CA LEU A 85 10.14 5.56 -0.20
C LEU A 85 9.61 6.35 1.01
N PRO A 86 10.20 6.17 2.21
CA PRO A 86 9.64 6.70 3.46
C PRO A 86 9.50 8.22 3.47
N SER A 87 10.40 8.93 2.79
CA SER A 87 10.35 10.40 2.70
C SER A 87 9.30 10.91 1.70
N GLY A 88 8.78 10.06 0.81
CA GLY A 88 7.95 10.48 -0.32
C GLY A 88 8.67 11.40 -1.33
N ARG A 89 10.00 11.49 -1.25
CA ARG A 89 10.84 12.38 -2.08
C ARG A 89 11.91 11.58 -2.79
N PRO A 90 11.72 11.27 -4.08
CA PRO A 90 12.67 10.45 -4.83
C PRO A 90 13.96 11.18 -5.19
N GLY A 91 14.01 12.50 -5.12
CA GLY A 91 15.17 13.30 -5.54
C GLY A 91 15.34 13.34 -7.05
N ILE A 92 16.41 13.97 -7.52
CA ILE A 92 16.65 14.18 -8.98
C ILE A 92 16.75 12.85 -9.71
N LYS A 93 17.50 11.89 -9.17
CA LYS A 93 17.67 10.57 -9.80
C LYS A 93 16.38 9.78 -9.85
N GLY A 94 15.63 9.76 -8.72
CA GLY A 94 14.36 9.07 -8.65
C GLY A 94 13.26 9.71 -9.48
N ASN A 95 13.26 11.04 -9.61
CA ASN A 95 12.33 11.75 -10.50
C ASN A 95 12.45 11.31 -11.96
N LYS A 96 13.64 10.89 -12.38
CA LYS A 96 13.89 10.34 -13.71
C LYS A 96 13.61 8.83 -13.75
N ALA A 97 14.09 8.08 -12.77
CA ALA A 97 14.01 6.62 -12.76
C ALA A 97 12.58 6.08 -12.65
N LEU A 98 11.73 6.70 -11.84
CA LEU A 98 10.36 6.22 -11.63
C LEU A 98 9.50 6.23 -12.89
N PRO A 99 9.40 7.32 -13.66
CA PRO A 99 8.67 7.31 -14.92
C PRO A 99 9.18 6.26 -15.91
N GLU A 100 10.50 6.16 -16.07
CA GLU A 100 11.13 5.18 -16.98
C GLU A 100 10.80 3.74 -16.55
N PHE A 101 10.80 3.46 -15.25
CA PHE A 101 10.51 2.13 -14.72
C PHE A 101 9.06 1.70 -14.95
N VAL A 102 8.10 2.59 -14.68
CA VAL A 102 6.67 2.24 -14.80
C VAL A 102 6.15 2.23 -16.24
N GLU A 103 6.92 2.77 -17.20
CA GLU A 103 6.60 2.66 -18.63
C GLU A 103 6.81 1.24 -19.19
N ARG A 104 7.65 0.44 -18.54
CA ARG A 104 8.06 -0.87 -19.04
C ARG A 104 7.88 -1.95 -17.97
N PRO A 105 6.64 -2.44 -17.77
CA PRO A 105 6.41 -3.55 -16.88
C PRO A 105 7.20 -4.78 -17.32
N VAL A 106 7.80 -5.48 -16.36
CA VAL A 106 8.53 -6.72 -16.59
C VAL A 106 7.58 -7.89 -16.35
N ASP A 107 7.50 -8.81 -17.29
CA ASP A 107 6.65 -10.00 -17.16
C ASP A 107 7.07 -10.82 -15.92
N GLY A 108 6.08 -11.28 -15.18
CA GLY A 108 6.31 -12.05 -13.94
C GLY A 108 6.71 -11.21 -12.74
N VAL A 109 6.78 -9.88 -12.85
CA VAL A 109 7.12 -8.98 -11.74
C VAL A 109 5.93 -8.11 -11.36
N VAL A 110 5.56 -8.17 -10.09
CA VAL A 110 4.63 -7.22 -9.47
C VAL A 110 5.41 -6.31 -8.54
N THR A 111 5.30 -5.00 -8.74
CA THR A 111 5.98 -4.01 -7.91
C THR A 111 4.97 -3.24 -7.06
N LEU A 112 5.21 -3.26 -5.74
CA LEU A 112 4.48 -2.48 -4.76
C LEU A 112 5.30 -1.28 -4.32
N PHE A 113 4.83 -0.07 -4.60
CA PHE A 113 5.38 1.16 -4.06
C PHE A 113 4.63 1.54 -2.78
N THR A 114 5.39 1.89 -1.74
CA THR A 114 4.84 2.38 -0.47
C THR A 114 5.49 3.71 -0.13
N MET A 115 4.70 4.76 -0.03
CA MET A 115 5.20 6.10 0.29
C MET A 115 4.09 7.00 0.83
N PRO A 116 4.43 8.02 1.63
CA PRO A 116 3.48 9.06 2.00
C PRO A 116 2.97 9.77 0.75
N ARG A 117 1.72 10.24 0.79
CA ARG A 117 1.21 11.08 -0.28
C ARG A 117 2.00 12.40 -0.31
N PRO A 118 2.56 12.80 -1.46
CA PRO A 118 3.20 14.10 -1.59
C PRO A 118 2.21 15.24 -1.30
N ASP A 119 2.74 16.39 -0.92
CA ASP A 119 1.95 17.60 -0.83
C ASP A 119 1.34 17.98 -2.19
N TRP A 120 0.46 18.99 -2.21
CA TRP A 120 -0.24 19.39 -3.43
C TRP A 120 0.70 19.78 -4.58
N GLN A 121 1.87 20.35 -4.28
CA GLN A 121 2.87 20.67 -5.30
C GLN A 121 3.58 19.39 -5.80
N GLY A 122 3.94 18.51 -4.89
CA GLY A 122 4.57 17.22 -5.22
C GLY A 122 3.67 16.34 -6.10
N GLN A 123 2.37 16.39 -5.89
CA GLN A 123 1.40 15.66 -6.72
C GLN A 123 1.33 16.14 -8.17
N LYS A 124 1.81 17.33 -8.47
CA LYS A 124 1.94 17.85 -9.84
C LYS A 124 3.23 17.42 -10.54
N ALA A 125 4.17 16.84 -9.81
CA ALA A 125 5.43 16.39 -10.37
C ALA A 125 5.22 15.26 -11.39
N ALA A 126 6.00 15.27 -12.47
CA ALA A 126 5.88 14.30 -13.55
C ALA A 126 6.06 12.84 -13.07
N TRP A 127 6.98 12.61 -12.13
CA TRP A 127 7.21 11.27 -11.57
C TRP A 127 5.99 10.72 -10.82
N TRP A 128 5.30 11.59 -10.04
CA TRP A 128 4.09 11.20 -9.32
C TRP A 128 2.94 10.90 -10.29
N GLN A 129 2.74 11.77 -11.27
CA GLN A 129 1.70 11.56 -12.28
C GLN A 129 1.92 10.28 -13.10
N ALA A 130 3.17 9.98 -13.45
CA ALA A 130 3.51 8.74 -14.16
C ALA A 130 3.22 7.50 -13.28
N LEU A 131 3.59 7.54 -12.00
CA LEU A 131 3.35 6.46 -11.06
C LEU A 131 1.87 6.22 -10.82
N VAL A 132 1.10 7.28 -10.54
CA VAL A 132 -0.36 7.19 -10.31
C VAL A 132 -1.09 6.68 -11.57
N LYS A 133 -0.64 7.08 -12.75
CA LYS A 133 -1.22 6.61 -14.01
C LYS A 133 -0.96 5.13 -14.26
N ALA A 134 0.23 4.65 -13.94
CA ALA A 134 0.64 3.27 -14.22
C ALA A 134 0.15 2.28 -13.15
N ALA A 135 0.01 2.71 -11.90
CA ALA A 135 -0.28 1.85 -10.77
C ALA A 135 -1.78 1.75 -10.44
N THR A 136 -2.17 0.63 -9.84
CA THR A 136 -3.39 0.58 -9.04
C THR A 136 -3.10 1.24 -7.70
N VAL A 137 -3.77 2.36 -7.42
CA VAL A 137 -3.53 3.17 -6.23
C VAL A 137 -4.46 2.74 -5.10
N VAL A 138 -3.88 2.52 -3.92
CA VAL A 138 -4.60 2.27 -2.67
C VAL A 138 -4.42 3.48 -1.76
N GLU A 139 -5.48 4.20 -1.52
CA GLU A 139 -5.49 5.39 -0.67
C GLU A 139 -5.76 5.03 0.77
N CYS A 140 -4.84 5.41 1.66
CA CYS A 140 -4.85 5.12 3.08
C CYS A 140 -4.99 6.43 3.87
N ASP A 141 -6.17 7.01 3.82
CA ASP A 141 -6.50 8.23 4.54
C ASP A 141 -7.04 7.93 5.94
N PRO A 142 -6.93 8.84 6.90
CA PRO A 142 -7.54 8.71 8.22
C PRO A 142 -9.04 8.41 8.12
N VAL A 143 -9.51 7.57 9.02
CA VAL A 143 -10.95 7.30 9.14
C VAL A 143 -11.61 8.49 9.84
N GLU A 144 -12.54 9.12 9.15
CA GLU A 144 -13.35 10.22 9.68
C GLU A 144 -14.12 9.78 10.93
N ARG A 145 -14.29 10.70 11.91
CA ARG A 145 -15.01 10.40 13.17
C ARG A 145 -16.38 9.77 12.90
N ALA A 146 -17.12 10.25 11.91
CA ALA A 146 -18.44 9.73 11.56
C ALA A 146 -18.42 8.28 11.06
N GLN A 147 -17.32 7.83 10.49
CA GLN A 147 -17.13 6.47 9.96
C GLN A 147 -16.48 5.52 10.97
N LEU A 148 -15.90 6.07 12.03
CA LEU A 148 -15.11 5.31 13.00
C LEU A 148 -15.92 4.23 13.73
N PRO A 149 -17.18 4.45 14.16
CA PRO A 149 -18.01 3.38 14.77
C PRO A 149 -18.22 2.19 13.83
N GLN A 150 -18.44 2.43 12.55
CA GLN A 150 -18.61 1.38 11.55
C GLN A 150 -17.30 0.63 11.30
N TRP A 151 -16.18 1.33 11.26
CA TRP A 151 -14.85 0.75 11.13
C TRP A 151 -14.52 -0.15 12.32
N LEU A 152 -14.78 0.31 13.54
CA LEU A 152 -14.64 -0.47 14.78
C LEU A 152 -15.52 -1.73 14.77
N ALA A 153 -16.80 -1.59 14.40
CA ALA A 153 -17.72 -2.71 14.31
C ALA A 153 -17.24 -3.78 13.31
N GLY A 154 -16.64 -3.36 12.20
CA GLY A 154 -16.02 -4.28 11.22
C GLY A 154 -14.85 -5.05 11.81
N ARG A 155 -13.98 -4.36 12.58
CA ARG A 155 -12.82 -4.98 13.24
C ARG A 155 -13.26 -5.96 14.35
N MET A 156 -14.21 -5.56 15.16
CA MET A 156 -14.78 -6.42 16.23
C MET A 156 -15.39 -7.70 15.64
N ARG A 157 -16.18 -7.57 14.57
CA ARG A 157 -16.76 -8.74 13.87
C ARG A 157 -15.71 -9.70 13.35
N ALA A 158 -14.62 -9.18 12.79
CA ALA A 158 -13.51 -10.01 12.33
C ALA A 158 -12.86 -10.82 13.46
N ASN A 159 -12.94 -10.34 14.72
CA ASN A 159 -12.49 -11.03 15.94
C ASN A 159 -13.61 -11.83 16.63
N GLY A 160 -14.79 -11.98 16.01
CA GLY A 160 -15.93 -12.66 16.62
C GLY A 160 -16.62 -11.86 17.72
N GLN A 161 -16.36 -10.56 17.82
CA GLN A 161 -16.92 -9.65 18.82
C GLN A 161 -18.04 -8.80 18.24
N THR A 162 -18.96 -8.36 19.09
CA THR A 162 -20.02 -7.41 18.75
C THR A 162 -20.20 -6.40 19.88
N ALA A 163 -20.58 -5.18 19.53
CA ALA A 163 -20.90 -4.15 20.50
C ALA A 163 -22.16 -3.38 20.08
N ALA A 164 -22.87 -2.85 21.05
CA ALA A 164 -24.00 -1.96 20.80
C ALA A 164 -23.52 -0.62 20.21
N ARG A 165 -24.43 0.08 19.56
CA ARG A 165 -24.08 1.32 18.86
C ARG A 165 -23.52 2.41 19.78
N ASP A 166 -24.11 2.59 20.95
CA ASP A 166 -23.66 3.56 21.96
C ASP A 166 -22.25 3.25 22.47
N VAL A 167 -21.93 1.96 22.64
CA VAL A 167 -20.57 1.52 22.99
C VAL A 167 -19.58 1.83 21.87
N LEU A 168 -19.97 1.58 20.63
CA LEU A 168 -19.12 1.90 19.47
C LEU A 168 -18.89 3.41 19.32
N GLU A 169 -19.91 4.24 19.57
CA GLU A 169 -19.77 5.70 19.57
C GLU A 169 -18.82 6.18 20.68
N ALA A 170 -19.00 5.69 21.91
CA ALA A 170 -18.10 6.03 23.02
C ALA A 170 -16.67 5.55 22.77
N PHE A 171 -16.49 4.37 22.18
CA PHE A 171 -15.18 3.86 21.82
C PHE A 171 -14.53 4.71 20.72
N ALA A 172 -15.31 5.12 19.73
CA ALA A 172 -14.83 5.99 18.67
C ALA A 172 -14.31 7.34 19.20
N ASP A 173 -14.97 7.93 20.21
CA ASP A 173 -14.50 9.15 20.88
C ASP A 173 -13.13 8.98 21.56
N LEU A 174 -12.88 7.81 22.11
CA LEU A 174 -11.63 7.51 22.81
C LEU A 174 -10.45 7.27 21.88
N VAL A 175 -10.71 6.80 20.66
CA VAL A 175 -9.66 6.37 19.71
C VAL A 175 -9.58 7.26 18.46
N GLU A 176 -10.34 8.34 18.40
CA GLU A 176 -10.29 9.29 17.30
C GLU A 176 -8.85 9.76 17.06
N GLY A 177 -8.41 9.68 15.81
CA GLY A 177 -7.04 10.05 15.42
C GLY A 177 -5.96 9.01 15.78
N ASN A 178 -6.32 7.85 16.35
CA ASN A 178 -5.36 6.80 16.68
C ASN A 178 -5.91 5.39 16.37
N LEU A 179 -5.91 5.02 15.11
CA LEU A 179 -6.39 3.71 14.66
C LEU A 179 -5.53 2.54 15.18
N LEU A 180 -4.25 2.78 15.47
CA LEU A 180 -3.39 1.75 16.05
C LEU A 180 -3.85 1.38 17.47
N ALA A 181 -4.16 2.39 18.30
CA ALA A 181 -4.76 2.14 19.63
C ALA A 181 -6.09 1.42 19.49
N ALA A 182 -6.96 1.86 18.58
CA ALA A 182 -8.23 1.21 18.30
C ALA A 182 -8.06 -0.29 17.96
N LYS A 183 -7.11 -0.60 17.08
CA LYS A 183 -6.79 -1.99 16.71
C LYS A 183 -6.32 -2.82 17.91
N GLN A 184 -5.46 -2.26 18.76
CA GLN A 184 -4.95 -2.94 19.95
C GLN A 184 -6.04 -3.24 20.97
N GLU A 185 -6.97 -2.31 21.18
CA GLU A 185 -8.09 -2.51 22.13
C GLU A 185 -9.11 -3.52 21.60
N VAL A 186 -9.40 -3.54 20.31
CA VAL A 186 -10.27 -4.57 19.70
C VAL A 186 -9.64 -5.97 19.78
N GLY A 187 -8.30 -6.07 19.85
CA GLY A 187 -7.59 -7.35 19.94
C GLY A 187 -7.53 -7.97 21.33
N LYS A 188 -8.00 -7.26 22.37
CA LYS A 188 -8.05 -7.74 23.76
C LYS A 188 -9.37 -8.42 24.08
#